data_daa2ab955b1df426c7b95a946ab7bcda
#
_entry.id   daa2ab955b1df426c7b95a946ab7bcda
#
_cell.length_a   1.000
_cell.length_b   1.000
_cell.length_c   1.000
_cell.angle_alpha   90.00
_cell.angle_beta   90.00
_cell.angle_gamma   90.00
#
_symmetry.space_group_name_H-M   'P 1'
#
loop_
_entity.id
_entity.type
_entity.pdbx_description
1 polymer ?
#
loop_
_entity_poly.entity_id
_entity_poly.type
_entity_poly.pdbx_seq_one_letter_code
_entity_poly.pdbx_strand_id
1 'polypeptide(L)'
;GKMMPTADELGLSGQSARLYSLIWMRTMATQMADARLTFITATIAAADAEFRATGRHVDFPGFFRAYVEGVDDPEAALDDQEATLPPLRESQSLALGQLDSLKHETKPPARFTEATLIRELESDGIGRPSTYSSIISTIQDRGYVRKVSNQLIPTFTAMAVTKLLEQNFPNLVDVKFTAQMEEDLDAVAAGTADRLPYLQKFYSGSDGLDEQVKSHEEGIDPRVACTIDLDGVEAKVRVGRYGPFLQKTGTGPEPETASIPDDVAPADITNELAEKWLELKRQGPQSIGSHPEHGLPVYLLSGRFGPYLQVGEISQDPEAPKPKRQSIPKNIDPSTMTFETVLKLLSLPRELGLHPDDGKPVLASIGPYGPYVKHDKQFRSIPKTGDVLTIDLAAAVELIKQPKGKRAAPTALRDLGKHPEDDAPIQIFEGRYGPYVKHGEVFASLPKDRTIESVQLDEALIWIAERAAKGPSKKKGRGRGGFKKKAAAPKSETTTAALKPAKKKAVKKTTARKKKAD
;
A
#
# COMPACT_ATOMS: atom_id res chain seq x y z
N GLY A 1 -34.24 -13.84 31.08
CA GLY A 1 -33.81 -12.83 30.14
C GLY A 1 -33.95 -13.34 28.73
N LYS A 2 -34.40 -12.52 27.81
CA LYS A 2 -34.38 -12.91 26.38
C LYS A 2 -32.93 -13.14 25.98
N MET A 3 -32.61 -14.28 25.40
CA MET A 3 -31.34 -14.52 24.75
C MET A 3 -31.11 -13.43 23.70
N MET A 4 -29.87 -12.98 23.56
CA MET A 4 -29.51 -12.06 22.48
C MET A 4 -29.88 -12.71 21.14
N PRO A 5 -30.53 -12.00 20.22
CA PRO A 5 -30.87 -12.55 18.92
C PRO A 5 -29.62 -12.90 18.11
N THR A 6 -29.69 -13.88 17.23
CA THR A 6 -28.63 -14.25 16.30
C THR A 6 -28.52 -13.23 15.16
N ALA A 7 -27.39 -13.27 14.41
CA ALA A 7 -27.21 -12.41 13.24
C ALA A 7 -28.31 -12.58 12.19
N ASP A 8 -28.78 -13.83 12.00
CA ASP A 8 -29.84 -14.17 11.05
C ASP A 8 -31.20 -13.60 11.50
N GLU A 9 -31.51 -13.70 12.79
CA GLU A 9 -32.74 -13.12 13.37
C GLU A 9 -32.79 -11.59 13.25
N LEU A 10 -31.61 -10.93 13.19
CA LEU A 10 -31.48 -9.48 12.96
C LEU A 10 -31.44 -9.12 11.48
N GLY A 11 -31.47 -10.09 10.56
CA GLY A 11 -31.34 -9.84 9.12
C GLY A 11 -29.99 -9.28 8.69
N LEU A 12 -28.94 -9.48 9.48
CA LEU A 12 -27.59 -9.03 9.16
C LEU A 12 -26.96 -9.92 8.07
N SER A 13 -26.11 -9.34 7.23
CA SER A 13 -25.41 -10.06 6.16
C SER A 13 -23.97 -9.59 6.00
N GLY A 14 -23.15 -10.38 5.29
CA GLY A 14 -21.76 -10.02 4.96
C GLY A 14 -20.85 -9.88 6.19
N GLN A 15 -20.00 -8.86 6.20
CA GLN A 15 -19.03 -8.62 7.28
C GLN A 15 -19.69 -8.30 8.63
N SER A 16 -20.78 -7.54 8.61
CA SER A 16 -21.54 -7.20 9.83
C SER A 16 -22.11 -8.43 10.52
N ALA A 17 -22.64 -9.39 9.75
CA ALA A 17 -23.13 -10.65 10.30
C ALA A 17 -22.00 -11.46 10.95
N ARG A 18 -20.84 -11.54 10.29
CA ARG A 18 -19.67 -12.27 10.82
C ARG A 18 -19.17 -11.67 12.13
N LEU A 19 -19.02 -10.33 12.16
CA LEU A 19 -18.58 -9.62 13.37
C LEU A 19 -19.59 -9.82 14.52
N TYR A 20 -20.87 -9.63 14.24
CA TYR A 20 -21.93 -9.84 15.24
C TYR A 20 -21.93 -11.27 15.77
N SER A 21 -21.84 -12.28 14.89
CA SER A 21 -21.77 -13.68 15.28
C SER A 21 -20.56 -13.98 16.17
N LEU A 22 -19.40 -13.40 15.87
CA LEU A 22 -18.19 -13.54 16.69
C LEU A 22 -18.42 -12.96 18.09
N ILE A 23 -18.93 -11.72 18.18
CA ILE A 23 -19.25 -11.07 19.46
C ILE A 23 -20.28 -11.89 20.23
N TRP A 24 -21.32 -12.38 19.55
CA TRP A 24 -22.36 -13.20 20.14
C TRP A 24 -21.80 -14.50 20.72
N MET A 25 -21.00 -15.24 19.93
CA MET A 25 -20.36 -16.49 20.37
C MET A 25 -19.44 -16.27 21.58
N ARG A 26 -18.58 -15.22 21.55
CA ARG A 26 -17.70 -14.89 22.68
C ARG A 26 -18.50 -14.51 23.92
N THR A 27 -19.53 -13.70 23.78
CA THR A 27 -20.41 -13.30 24.89
C THR A 27 -21.11 -14.53 25.50
N MET A 28 -21.59 -15.44 24.67
CA MET A 28 -22.18 -16.69 25.16
C MET A 28 -21.16 -17.57 25.88
N ALA A 29 -19.96 -17.70 25.31
CA ALA A 29 -18.88 -18.48 25.90
C ALA A 29 -18.51 -18.02 27.30
N THR A 30 -18.48 -16.69 27.56
CA THR A 30 -18.16 -16.14 28.91
C THR A 30 -19.20 -16.48 29.98
N GLN A 31 -20.40 -16.91 29.58
CA GLN A 31 -21.48 -17.33 30.51
C GLN A 31 -21.59 -18.86 30.66
N MET A 32 -20.75 -19.61 29.94
CA MET A 32 -20.73 -21.07 29.98
C MET A 32 -19.71 -21.58 31.01
N ALA A 33 -19.89 -22.83 31.42
CA ALA A 33 -18.91 -23.48 32.28
C ALA A 33 -17.56 -23.69 31.56
N ASP A 34 -16.48 -23.74 32.34
CA ASP A 34 -15.13 -24.01 31.83
C ASP A 34 -15.06 -25.39 31.16
N ALA A 35 -14.22 -25.45 30.10
CA ALA A 35 -13.86 -26.73 29.51
C ALA A 35 -12.93 -27.52 30.45
N ARG A 36 -13.11 -28.84 30.49
CA ARG A 36 -12.18 -29.72 31.20
C ARG A 36 -11.42 -30.58 30.21
N LEU A 37 -10.11 -30.51 30.30
CA LEU A 37 -9.18 -31.16 29.39
C LEU A 37 -8.22 -32.04 30.20
N THR A 38 -7.98 -33.26 29.71
CA THR A 38 -6.91 -34.13 30.20
C THR A 38 -5.79 -34.16 29.17
N PHE A 39 -4.60 -33.76 29.58
CA PHE A 39 -3.39 -33.85 28.75
C PHE A 39 -2.72 -35.22 28.99
N ILE A 40 -2.41 -35.90 27.90
CA ILE A 40 -1.82 -37.22 27.90
C ILE A 40 -0.47 -37.13 27.21
N THR A 41 0.58 -37.59 27.93
CA THR A 41 1.89 -37.82 27.31
C THR A 41 2.18 -39.31 27.38
N ALA A 42 2.26 -39.96 26.23
CA ALA A 42 2.61 -41.38 26.14
C ALA A 42 4.07 -41.53 25.74
N THR A 43 4.82 -42.28 26.56
CA THR A 43 6.16 -42.73 26.23
C THR A 43 6.07 -44.18 25.74
N ILE A 44 6.49 -44.42 24.50
CA ILE A 44 6.36 -45.70 23.82
C ILE A 44 7.75 -46.28 23.61
N ALA A 45 8.05 -47.38 24.27
CA ALA A 45 9.32 -48.08 24.08
C ALA A 45 9.22 -49.07 22.93
N ALA A 46 10.19 -49.04 22.02
CA ALA A 46 10.30 -49.98 20.91
C ALA A 46 11.76 -50.42 20.74
N ALA A 47 12.10 -51.58 21.25
CA ALA A 47 13.46 -52.08 21.34
C ALA A 47 14.38 -51.12 22.13
N ASP A 48 15.33 -50.51 21.45
CA ASP A 48 16.29 -49.52 21.98
C ASP A 48 15.88 -48.06 21.75
N ALA A 49 14.74 -47.84 21.06
CA ALA A 49 14.20 -46.53 20.75
C ALA A 49 13.01 -46.16 21.66
N GLU A 50 12.91 -44.88 21.97
CA GLU A 50 11.81 -44.30 22.72
C GLU A 50 11.08 -43.26 21.85
N PHE A 51 9.75 -43.38 21.73
CA PHE A 51 8.91 -42.44 21.06
C PHE A 51 8.02 -41.71 22.05
N ARG A 52 7.75 -40.45 21.82
CA ARG A 52 6.89 -39.64 22.68
C ARG A 52 5.73 -39.11 21.87
N ALA A 53 4.52 -39.33 22.33
CA ALA A 53 3.30 -38.76 21.77
C ALA A 53 2.60 -37.90 22.83
N THR A 54 2.28 -36.67 22.50
CA THR A 54 1.54 -35.75 23.36
C THR A 54 0.20 -35.44 22.72
N GLY A 55 -0.86 -35.43 23.50
CA GLY A 55 -2.20 -35.09 23.01
C GLY A 55 -3.12 -34.68 24.15
N ARG A 56 -4.30 -34.22 23.78
CA ARG A 56 -5.33 -33.85 24.75
C ARG A 56 -6.64 -34.62 24.53
N HIS A 57 -7.35 -34.84 25.59
CA HIS A 57 -8.72 -35.35 25.57
C HIS A 57 -9.65 -34.31 26.18
N VAL A 58 -10.78 -34.07 25.52
CA VAL A 58 -11.81 -33.13 26.01
C VAL A 58 -12.80 -33.91 26.85
N ASP A 59 -12.67 -33.88 28.18
CA ASP A 59 -13.56 -34.56 29.11
C ASP A 59 -14.94 -33.89 29.16
N PHE A 60 -14.93 -32.56 29.16
CA PHE A 60 -16.12 -31.74 29.13
C PHE A 60 -15.85 -30.49 28.27
N PRO A 61 -16.60 -30.30 27.17
CA PRO A 61 -16.31 -29.24 26.21
C PRO A 61 -16.62 -27.83 26.73
N GLY A 62 -17.50 -27.67 27.74
CA GLY A 62 -17.83 -26.38 28.30
C GLY A 62 -18.07 -25.30 27.24
N PHE A 63 -17.37 -24.15 27.37
CA PHE A 63 -17.49 -23.03 26.46
C PHE A 63 -16.97 -23.31 25.03
N PHE A 64 -16.17 -24.35 24.82
CA PHE A 64 -15.73 -24.75 23.46
C PHE A 64 -16.91 -25.07 22.53
N ARG A 65 -18.10 -25.37 23.08
CA ARG A 65 -19.30 -25.57 22.26
C ARG A 65 -19.81 -24.30 21.60
N ALA A 66 -19.49 -23.13 22.19
CA ALA A 66 -19.92 -21.85 21.66
C ALA A 66 -18.79 -21.15 20.87
N TYR A 67 -17.54 -21.25 21.34
CA TYR A 67 -16.42 -20.56 20.77
C TYR A 67 -15.10 -21.30 21.01
N VAL A 68 -14.35 -21.52 19.95
CA VAL A 68 -12.95 -21.96 19.99
C VAL A 68 -12.12 -20.90 19.27
N GLU A 69 -11.09 -20.42 19.93
CA GLU A 69 -10.17 -19.43 19.32
C GLU A 69 -9.40 -20.06 18.16
N GLY A 70 -9.44 -19.41 17.00
CA GLY A 70 -8.65 -19.83 15.85
C GLY A 70 -7.21 -19.41 16.01
N VAL A 71 -6.29 -20.17 15.43
CA VAL A 71 -4.87 -19.81 15.38
C VAL A 71 -4.65 -18.89 14.16
N ASP A 72 -4.03 -17.74 14.40
CA ASP A 72 -3.79 -16.72 13.36
C ASP A 72 -2.67 -17.11 12.38
N ASP A 73 -1.78 -18.02 12.79
CA ASP A 73 -0.70 -18.54 11.96
C ASP A 73 -1.02 -19.99 11.54
N PRO A 74 -1.26 -20.26 10.24
CA PRO A 74 -1.52 -21.61 9.76
C PRO A 74 -0.33 -22.57 9.94
N GLU A 75 0.90 -22.06 9.99
CA GLU A 75 2.08 -22.90 10.21
C GLU A 75 2.23 -23.26 11.70
N ALA A 76 2.03 -22.30 12.60
CA ALA A 76 1.96 -22.57 14.04
C ALA A 76 0.76 -23.46 14.39
N ALA A 77 -0.35 -23.35 13.63
CA ALA A 77 -1.51 -24.24 13.79
C ALA A 77 -1.19 -25.71 13.46
N LEU A 78 -0.22 -25.96 12.58
CA LEU A 78 0.24 -27.32 12.26
C LEU A 78 1.11 -27.92 13.37
N ASP A 79 1.93 -27.09 14.02
CA ASP A 79 2.78 -27.52 15.14
C ASP A 79 1.97 -27.66 16.44
N ASP A 80 0.89 -26.89 16.62
CA ASP A 80 0.00 -26.87 17.79
C ASP A 80 -1.24 -27.79 17.64
N GLN A 81 -1.36 -28.54 16.55
CA GLN A 81 -2.37 -29.59 16.46
C GLN A 81 -2.02 -30.72 17.41
N GLU A 82 -2.27 -30.47 18.71
CA GLU A 82 -2.29 -31.53 19.71
C GLU A 82 -3.25 -32.62 19.26
N ALA A 83 -2.67 -33.73 18.83
CA ALA A 83 -3.42 -34.87 18.35
C ALA A 83 -4.36 -35.37 19.46
N THR A 84 -5.61 -35.64 19.12
CA THR A 84 -6.50 -36.34 20.07
C THR A 84 -5.99 -37.77 20.20
N LEU A 85 -5.31 -38.07 21.32
CA LEU A 85 -4.87 -39.44 21.59
C LEU A 85 -6.06 -40.28 22.05
N PRO A 86 -6.12 -41.55 21.60
CA PRO A 86 -7.09 -42.49 22.15
C PRO A 86 -6.76 -42.78 23.64
N PRO A 87 -7.69 -43.28 24.41
CA PRO A 87 -7.46 -43.68 25.78
C PRO A 87 -6.40 -44.80 25.81
N LEU A 88 -5.21 -44.47 26.34
CA LEU A 88 -4.07 -45.40 26.48
C LEU A 88 -4.01 -45.92 27.91
N ARG A 89 -3.44 -47.12 28.09
CA ARG A 89 -3.17 -47.73 29.39
C ARG A 89 -1.69 -47.98 29.52
N GLU A 90 -1.18 -47.89 30.74
CA GLU A 90 0.20 -48.24 31.02
C GLU A 90 0.49 -49.69 30.60
N SER A 91 1.65 -49.92 30.00
CA SER A 91 2.11 -51.21 29.50
C SER A 91 1.21 -51.83 28.43
N GLN A 92 0.40 -51.01 27.76
CA GLN A 92 -0.40 -51.45 26.62
C GLN A 92 0.50 -51.75 25.41
N SER A 93 0.33 -52.95 24.83
CA SER A 93 1.03 -53.28 23.58
C SER A 93 0.41 -52.52 22.41
N LEU A 94 1.23 -51.83 21.61
CA LEU A 94 0.88 -51.08 20.43
C LEU A 94 1.44 -51.76 19.19
N ALA A 95 0.66 -51.77 18.10
CA ALA A 95 1.14 -52.25 16.81
C ALA A 95 1.76 -51.09 16.02
N LEU A 96 2.97 -51.30 15.49
CA LEU A 96 3.59 -50.33 14.58
C LEU A 96 2.88 -50.39 13.21
N GLY A 97 2.29 -49.29 12.80
CA GLY A 97 1.70 -49.13 11.47
C GLY A 97 2.73 -48.72 10.43
N GLN A 98 3.24 -47.52 10.54
CA GLN A 98 4.23 -46.95 9.64
C GLN A 98 5.24 -46.14 10.46
N LEU A 99 6.50 -46.18 10.06
CA LEU A 99 7.58 -45.39 10.65
C LEU A 99 8.26 -44.60 9.55
N ASP A 100 8.13 -43.28 9.60
CA ASP A 100 8.73 -42.37 8.64
C ASP A 100 9.85 -41.55 9.32
N SER A 101 10.98 -41.44 8.62
CA SER A 101 12.04 -40.53 9.03
C SER A 101 11.83 -39.16 8.39
N LEU A 102 11.45 -38.18 9.17
CA LEU A 102 11.22 -36.83 8.71
C LEU A 102 12.39 -35.92 9.10
N LYS A 103 12.90 -35.16 8.11
CA LYS A 103 13.90 -34.13 8.38
C LYS A 103 13.17 -32.87 8.84
N HIS A 104 13.57 -32.34 10.00
CA HIS A 104 13.13 -31.06 10.51
C HIS A 104 14.31 -30.09 10.58
N GLU A 105 14.05 -28.85 10.20
CA GLU A 105 15.02 -27.76 10.31
C GLU A 105 14.40 -26.66 11.19
N THR A 106 15.24 -26.00 12.00
CA THR A 106 14.80 -24.84 12.78
C THR A 106 14.39 -23.72 11.82
N LYS A 107 13.21 -23.16 12.06
CA LYS A 107 12.68 -22.03 11.29
C LYS A 107 12.86 -20.74 12.08
N PRO A 108 13.07 -19.59 11.42
CA PRO A 108 13.01 -18.31 12.10
C PRO A 108 11.60 -18.06 12.65
N PRO A 109 11.45 -17.13 13.63
CA PRO A 109 10.13 -16.72 14.10
C PRO A 109 9.22 -16.29 12.94
N ALA A 110 7.94 -16.62 13.05
CA ALA A 110 6.95 -16.23 12.05
C ALA A 110 6.83 -14.70 11.96
N ARG A 111 6.53 -14.19 10.76
CA ARG A 111 6.25 -12.76 10.56
C ARG A 111 4.95 -12.37 11.27
N PHE A 112 4.88 -11.15 11.77
CA PHE A 112 3.64 -10.64 12.35
C PHE A 112 2.49 -10.66 11.35
N THR A 113 1.33 -11.04 11.85
CA THR A 113 0.03 -10.71 11.25
C THR A 113 -0.51 -9.43 11.89
N GLU A 114 -1.61 -8.87 11.38
CA GLU A 114 -2.25 -7.72 12.04
C GLU A 114 -2.66 -8.07 13.48
N ALA A 115 -3.17 -9.29 13.72
CA ALA A 115 -3.61 -9.75 15.04
C ALA A 115 -2.43 -9.95 16.00
N THR A 116 -1.35 -10.61 15.56
CA THR A 116 -0.18 -10.84 16.43
C THR A 116 0.58 -9.55 16.70
N LEU A 117 0.63 -8.60 15.74
CA LEU A 117 1.20 -7.27 15.98
C LEU A 117 0.38 -6.47 17.01
N ILE A 118 -0.95 -6.53 16.95
CA ILE A 118 -1.80 -5.88 17.98
C ILE A 118 -1.54 -6.49 19.36
N ARG A 119 -1.40 -7.81 19.44
CA ARG A 119 -1.09 -8.49 20.72
C ARG A 119 0.26 -8.05 21.29
N GLU A 120 1.26 -7.89 20.43
CA GLU A 120 2.58 -7.38 20.83
C GLU A 120 2.50 -5.92 21.31
N LEU A 121 1.83 -5.06 20.56
CA LEU A 121 1.61 -3.66 20.96
C LEU A 121 0.87 -3.56 22.32
N GLU A 122 -0.13 -4.41 22.54
CA GLU A 122 -0.86 -4.49 23.82
C GLU A 122 0.05 -4.95 24.95
N SER A 123 0.88 -5.97 24.71
CA SER A 123 1.86 -6.48 25.66
C SER A 123 2.89 -5.44 26.07
N ASP A 124 3.32 -4.61 25.12
CA ASP A 124 4.28 -3.52 25.32
C ASP A 124 3.64 -2.23 25.85
N GLY A 125 2.33 -2.18 26.02
CA GLY A 125 1.60 -0.99 26.50
C GLY A 125 1.47 0.12 25.46
N ILE A 126 1.72 -0.15 24.19
CA ILE A 126 1.69 0.81 23.08
C ILE A 126 0.31 0.81 22.41
N GLY A 127 -0.29 1.97 22.31
CA GLY A 127 -1.63 2.15 21.76
C GLY A 127 -2.74 1.73 22.73
N ARG A 128 -3.97 1.85 22.27
CA ARG A 128 -5.18 1.47 23.01
C ARG A 128 -6.16 0.83 22.02
N PRO A 129 -7.19 0.10 22.46
CA PRO A 129 -8.15 -0.53 21.55
C PRO A 129 -8.74 0.40 20.49
N SER A 130 -8.90 1.68 20.81
CA SER A 130 -9.38 2.71 19.87
C SER A 130 -8.34 3.11 18.81
N THR A 131 -7.05 2.89 19.03
CA THR A 131 -5.95 3.35 18.15
C THR A 131 -5.26 2.24 17.36
N TYR A 132 -5.37 0.97 17.76
CA TYR A 132 -4.70 -0.14 17.05
C TYR A 132 -5.02 -0.19 15.56
N SER A 133 -6.29 -0.07 15.19
CA SER A 133 -6.69 -0.08 13.78
C SER A 133 -6.07 1.08 12.99
N SER A 134 -5.99 2.27 13.58
CA SER A 134 -5.38 3.44 12.93
C SER A 134 -3.87 3.31 12.82
N ILE A 135 -3.19 2.71 13.79
CA ILE A 135 -1.74 2.42 13.75
C ILE A 135 -1.46 1.48 12.58
N ILE A 136 -2.17 0.34 12.53
CA ILE A 136 -2.00 -0.66 11.46
C ILE A 136 -2.26 -0.06 10.06
N SER A 137 -3.33 0.73 9.92
CA SER A 137 -3.62 1.42 8.65
C SER A 137 -2.52 2.40 8.28
N THR A 138 -2.02 3.17 9.26
CA THR A 138 -1.00 4.21 9.02
C THR A 138 0.30 3.61 8.51
N ILE A 139 0.79 2.52 9.10
CA ILE A 139 2.05 1.88 8.65
C ILE A 139 1.92 1.28 7.25
N GLN A 140 0.73 0.78 6.88
CA GLN A 140 0.45 0.27 5.54
C GLN A 140 0.28 1.42 4.52
N ASP A 141 -0.51 2.45 4.84
CA ASP A 141 -0.78 3.59 3.95
C ASP A 141 0.49 4.41 3.64
N ARG A 142 1.40 4.49 4.60
CA ARG A 142 2.72 5.11 4.41
C ARG A 142 3.71 4.22 3.68
N GLY A 143 3.35 2.97 3.39
CA GLY A 143 4.22 2.01 2.72
C GLY A 143 5.41 1.55 3.57
N TYR A 144 5.31 1.63 4.90
CA TYR A 144 6.32 1.06 5.79
C TYR A 144 6.20 -0.45 5.88
N VAL A 145 4.98 -0.94 5.77
CA VAL A 145 4.67 -2.37 5.78
C VAL A 145 3.77 -2.69 4.58
N ARG A 146 3.99 -3.82 3.95
CA ARG A 146 3.07 -4.40 2.98
C ARG A 146 2.47 -5.69 3.50
N LYS A 147 1.20 -5.90 3.21
CA LYS A 147 0.51 -7.14 3.57
C LYS A 147 0.56 -8.13 2.41
N VAL A 148 1.14 -9.30 2.66
CA VAL A 148 1.17 -10.41 1.71
C VAL A 148 0.47 -11.59 2.37
N SER A 149 -0.63 -12.05 1.79
CA SER A 149 -1.56 -12.97 2.46
C SER A 149 -2.03 -12.36 3.79
N ASN A 150 -1.66 -12.93 4.93
CA ASN A 150 -1.95 -12.39 6.27
C ASN A 150 -0.73 -11.81 6.97
N GLN A 151 0.46 -11.95 6.38
CA GLN A 151 1.72 -11.52 7.00
C GLN A 151 2.04 -10.06 6.68
N LEU A 152 2.62 -9.36 7.65
CA LEU A 152 3.12 -8.00 7.55
C LEU A 152 4.62 -8.04 7.24
N ILE A 153 5.01 -7.46 6.11
CA ILE A 153 6.39 -7.46 5.62
C ILE A 153 6.92 -6.02 5.65
N PRO A 154 7.96 -5.72 6.44
CA PRO A 154 8.62 -4.43 6.42
C PRO A 154 9.21 -4.12 5.05
N THR A 155 9.22 -2.84 4.67
CA THR A 155 9.82 -2.37 3.42
C THR A 155 11.19 -1.75 3.67
N PHE A 156 11.99 -1.57 2.62
CA PHE A 156 13.24 -0.81 2.71
C PHE A 156 13.04 0.64 3.14
N THR A 157 11.91 1.23 2.79
CA THR A 157 11.54 2.58 3.26
C THR A 157 11.37 2.60 4.78
N ALA A 158 10.73 1.59 5.37
CA ALA A 158 10.62 1.47 6.82
C ALA A 158 12.00 1.39 7.47
N MET A 159 12.87 0.52 6.97
CA MET A 159 14.23 0.37 7.53
C MET A 159 15.03 1.67 7.47
N ALA A 160 14.96 2.41 6.35
CA ALA A 160 15.63 3.70 6.21
C ALA A 160 15.08 4.74 7.19
N VAL A 161 13.75 4.80 7.35
CA VAL A 161 13.09 5.73 8.30
C VAL A 161 13.42 5.36 9.74
N THR A 162 13.35 4.07 10.09
CA THR A 162 13.70 3.60 11.44
C THR A 162 15.16 3.92 11.77
N LYS A 163 16.10 3.61 10.86
CA LYS A 163 17.52 3.97 11.01
C LYS A 163 17.73 5.47 11.22
N LEU A 164 17.05 6.29 10.42
CA LEU A 164 17.11 7.76 10.56
C LEU A 164 16.65 8.21 11.95
N LEU A 165 15.53 7.66 12.43
CA LEU A 165 14.97 8.02 13.72
C LEU A 165 15.83 7.51 14.87
N GLU A 166 16.33 6.28 14.82
CA GLU A 166 17.22 5.71 15.83
C GLU A 166 18.52 6.53 15.97
N GLN A 167 19.06 7.01 14.87
CA GLN A 167 20.30 7.80 14.88
C GLN A 167 20.11 9.23 15.39
N ASN A 168 18.97 9.85 15.11
CA ASN A 168 18.76 11.27 15.41
C ASN A 168 17.74 11.53 16.51
N PHE A 169 16.81 10.59 16.75
CA PHE A 169 15.72 10.72 17.71
C PHE A 169 15.47 9.41 18.47
N PRO A 170 16.49 8.82 19.12
CA PRO A 170 16.40 7.49 19.72
C PRO A 170 15.24 7.36 20.73
N ASN A 171 14.97 8.40 21.49
CA ASN A 171 13.88 8.41 22.46
C ASN A 171 12.50 8.28 21.80
N LEU A 172 12.30 8.79 20.57
CA LEU A 172 11.00 8.71 19.89
C LEU A 172 10.67 7.33 19.31
N VAL A 173 11.68 6.48 19.16
CA VAL A 173 11.52 5.10 18.69
C VAL A 173 11.67 4.07 19.82
N ASP A 174 11.91 4.52 21.05
CA ASP A 174 11.95 3.66 22.22
C ASP A 174 10.54 3.19 22.60
N VAL A 175 10.38 1.87 22.67
CA VAL A 175 9.13 1.21 23.07
C VAL A 175 8.69 1.67 24.45
N LYS A 176 9.62 1.76 25.42
CA LYS A 176 9.33 2.20 26.80
C LYS A 176 8.89 3.65 26.87
N PHE A 177 9.51 4.52 26.06
CA PHE A 177 9.10 5.91 25.97
C PHE A 177 7.68 6.03 25.44
N THR A 178 7.33 5.24 24.41
CA THR A 178 5.98 5.26 23.84
C THR A 178 4.95 4.70 24.83
N ALA A 179 5.25 3.64 25.54
CA ALA A 179 4.39 3.09 26.59
C ALA A 179 4.16 4.11 27.73
N GLN A 180 5.22 4.79 28.20
CA GLN A 180 5.11 5.84 29.21
C GLN A 180 4.27 7.03 28.72
N MET A 181 4.41 7.41 27.44
CA MET A 181 3.58 8.45 26.84
C MET A 181 2.08 8.09 26.88
N GLU A 182 1.73 6.84 26.60
CA GLU A 182 0.35 6.35 26.69
C GLU A 182 -0.19 6.39 28.13
N GLU A 183 0.65 6.00 29.12
CA GLU A 183 0.29 6.10 30.56
C GLU A 183 0.07 7.55 30.99
N ASP A 184 0.96 8.47 30.58
CA ASP A 184 0.82 9.90 30.86
C ASP A 184 -0.46 10.48 30.25
N LEU A 185 -0.83 10.05 29.03
CA LEU A 185 -2.08 10.46 28.37
C LEU A 185 -3.31 9.90 29.10
N ASP A 186 -3.24 8.68 29.63
CA ASP A 186 -4.30 8.09 30.44
C ASP A 186 -4.45 8.86 31.77
N ALA A 187 -3.35 9.27 32.41
CA ALA A 187 -3.37 10.10 33.62
C ALA A 187 -4.01 11.47 33.36
N VAL A 188 -3.74 12.08 32.20
CA VAL A 188 -4.42 13.31 31.76
C VAL A 188 -5.91 13.07 31.53
N ALA A 189 -6.28 11.95 30.89
CA ALA A 189 -7.67 11.60 30.65
C ALA A 189 -8.46 11.34 31.95
N ALA A 190 -7.80 10.74 32.95
CA ALA A 190 -8.36 10.52 34.28
C ALA A 190 -8.42 11.79 35.16
N GLY A 191 -7.82 12.91 34.74
CA GLY A 191 -7.74 14.16 35.48
C GLY A 191 -6.74 14.15 36.64
N THR A 192 -5.82 13.16 36.67
CA THR A 192 -4.77 13.07 37.69
C THR A 192 -3.48 13.78 37.30
N ALA A 193 -3.35 14.19 36.03
CA ALA A 193 -2.24 14.98 35.51
C ALA A 193 -2.75 16.13 34.61
N ASP A 194 -1.99 17.21 34.58
CA ASP A 194 -2.32 18.37 33.75
C ASP A 194 -1.74 18.27 32.34
N ARG A 195 -2.59 18.46 31.33
CA ARG A 195 -2.21 18.41 29.90
C ARG A 195 -1.15 19.44 29.51
N LEU A 196 -1.27 20.67 30.01
CA LEU A 196 -0.41 21.78 29.56
C LEU A 196 1.06 21.61 29.96
N PRO A 197 1.42 21.28 31.20
CA PRO A 197 2.80 20.97 31.58
C PRO A 197 3.39 19.79 30.79
N TYR A 198 2.59 18.76 30.55
CA TYR A 198 3.02 17.61 29.75
C TYR A 198 3.42 18.04 28.32
N LEU A 199 2.55 18.78 27.62
CA LEU A 199 2.81 19.27 26.27
C LEU A 199 3.99 20.23 26.20
N GLN A 200 4.14 21.10 27.19
CA GLN A 200 5.28 22.03 27.29
C GLN A 200 6.60 21.27 27.44
N LYS A 201 6.63 20.27 28.31
CA LYS A 201 7.82 19.41 28.51
C LYS A 201 8.16 18.64 27.23
N PHE A 202 7.15 18.04 26.58
CA PHE A 202 7.35 17.23 25.38
C PHE A 202 7.81 18.05 24.18
N TYR A 203 7.22 19.25 23.97
CA TYR A 203 7.43 20.02 22.74
C TYR A 203 8.45 21.15 22.90
N SER A 204 8.34 21.94 23.97
CA SER A 204 9.05 23.23 24.10
C SER A 204 10.16 23.21 25.17
N GLY A 205 10.40 22.10 25.87
CA GLY A 205 11.48 21.98 26.86
C GLY A 205 12.88 22.07 26.23
N SER A 206 13.92 22.19 27.07
CA SER A 206 15.33 22.17 26.61
C SER A 206 15.69 20.93 25.81
N ASP A 207 15.02 19.81 26.11
CA ASP A 207 15.10 18.54 25.39
C ASP A 207 13.79 18.27 24.62
N GLY A 208 12.99 19.31 24.36
CA GLY A 208 11.71 19.21 23.67
C GLY A 208 11.88 18.92 22.18
N LEU A 209 10.84 18.36 21.59
CA LEU A 209 10.85 17.92 20.19
C LEU A 209 11.23 19.03 19.20
N ASP A 210 10.77 20.28 19.43
CA ASP A 210 11.07 21.42 18.58
C ASP A 210 12.58 21.75 18.53
N GLU A 211 13.25 21.71 19.68
CA GLU A 211 14.69 21.94 19.78
C GLU A 211 15.49 20.76 19.20
N GLN A 212 15.08 19.53 19.50
CA GLN A 212 15.71 18.34 18.92
C GLN A 212 15.64 18.35 17.39
N VAL A 213 14.50 18.68 16.81
CA VAL A 213 14.36 18.76 15.35
C VAL A 213 15.27 19.82 14.76
N LYS A 214 15.30 21.03 15.32
CA LYS A 214 16.16 22.13 14.85
C LYS A 214 17.64 21.81 14.94
N SER A 215 18.07 21.17 16.02
CA SER A 215 19.48 20.85 16.23
C SER A 215 19.99 19.72 15.32
N HIS A 216 19.12 18.78 14.95
CA HIS A 216 19.53 17.63 14.12
C HIS A 216 19.27 17.85 12.62
N GLU A 217 18.32 18.73 12.23
CA GLU A 217 17.92 18.91 10.82
C GLU A 217 19.10 19.25 9.90
N GLU A 218 20.00 20.15 10.33
CA GLU A 218 21.17 20.57 9.55
C GLU A 218 22.25 19.48 9.46
N GLY A 219 22.29 18.53 10.41
CA GLY A 219 23.29 17.46 10.49
C GLY A 219 22.92 16.20 9.72
N ILE A 220 21.68 16.05 9.27
CA ILE A 220 21.21 14.85 8.59
C ILE A 220 21.71 14.82 7.14
N ASP A 221 22.60 13.86 6.81
CA ASP A 221 22.93 13.55 5.42
C ASP A 221 21.86 12.60 4.82
N PRO A 222 21.07 13.07 3.84
CA PRO A 222 20.04 12.23 3.20
C PRO A 222 20.60 10.97 2.54
N ARG A 223 21.87 10.98 2.12
CA ARG A 223 22.49 9.79 1.52
C ARG A 223 22.77 8.71 2.55
N VAL A 224 23.24 9.10 3.71
CA VAL A 224 23.49 8.20 4.84
C VAL A 224 22.18 7.65 5.38
N ALA A 225 21.21 8.52 5.59
CA ALA A 225 19.87 8.15 6.08
C ALA A 225 19.15 7.14 5.17
N CYS A 226 19.31 7.29 3.84
CA CYS A 226 18.70 6.39 2.86
C CYS A 226 19.54 5.15 2.53
N THR A 227 20.65 4.90 3.25
CA THR A 227 21.52 3.74 3.04
C THR A 227 21.29 2.70 4.13
N ILE A 228 21.05 1.47 3.74
CA ILE A 228 20.79 0.33 4.62
C ILE A 228 21.90 -0.68 4.38
N ASP A 229 22.53 -1.13 5.46
CA ASP A 229 23.48 -2.23 5.44
C ASP A 229 22.72 -3.50 5.84
N LEU A 230 22.79 -4.55 5.02
CA LEU A 230 22.16 -5.84 5.29
C LEU A 230 23.24 -6.83 5.70
N ASP A 231 22.97 -7.61 6.76
CA ASP A 231 23.89 -8.62 7.25
C ASP A 231 24.18 -9.68 6.17
N GLY A 232 25.45 -9.97 5.95
CA GLY A 232 25.89 -10.95 4.97
C GLY A 232 25.78 -10.52 3.50
N VAL A 233 25.44 -9.26 3.22
CA VAL A 233 25.37 -8.70 1.86
C VAL A 233 26.43 -7.62 1.69
N GLU A 234 27.35 -7.82 0.73
CA GLU A 234 28.42 -6.84 0.46
C GLU A 234 27.92 -5.53 -0.14
N ALA A 235 26.87 -5.61 -0.97
CA ALA A 235 26.27 -4.44 -1.60
C ALA A 235 25.38 -3.71 -0.60
N LYS A 236 25.50 -2.38 -0.54
CA LYS A 236 24.62 -1.52 0.25
C LYS A 236 23.28 -1.36 -0.46
N VAL A 237 22.19 -1.38 0.30
CA VAL A 237 20.88 -1.03 -0.22
C VAL A 237 20.64 0.46 -0.01
N ARG A 238 20.18 1.14 -1.05
CA ARG A 238 19.78 2.55 -0.97
C ARG A 238 18.34 2.74 -1.38
N VAL A 239 17.64 3.59 -0.66
CA VAL A 239 16.27 3.98 -0.99
C VAL A 239 16.31 5.26 -1.81
N GLY A 240 16.01 5.15 -3.11
CA GLY A 240 16.02 6.27 -4.04
C GLY A 240 14.61 6.72 -4.44
N ARG A 241 14.55 7.76 -5.28
CA ARG A 241 13.29 8.32 -5.81
C ARG A 241 12.43 7.28 -6.56
N TYR A 242 13.07 6.26 -7.11
CA TYR A 242 12.43 5.23 -7.95
C TYR A 242 12.29 3.88 -7.24
N GLY A 243 12.54 3.82 -5.94
CA GLY A 243 12.50 2.61 -5.13
C GLY A 243 13.88 2.20 -4.61
N PRO A 244 13.95 1.06 -3.93
CA PRO A 244 15.20 0.54 -3.39
C PRO A 244 16.11 0.01 -4.52
N PHE A 245 17.42 0.17 -4.35
CA PHE A 245 18.43 -0.33 -5.28
C PHE A 245 19.70 -0.74 -4.53
N LEU A 246 20.39 -1.72 -5.08
CA LEU A 246 21.73 -2.11 -4.64
C LEU A 246 22.76 -1.14 -5.16
N GLN A 247 23.77 -0.87 -4.34
CA GLN A 247 24.96 -0.13 -4.71
C GLN A 247 26.20 -0.86 -4.20
N LYS A 248 27.08 -1.26 -5.11
CA LYS A 248 28.38 -1.88 -4.80
C LYS A 248 29.49 -1.01 -5.35
N THR A 249 30.54 -0.79 -4.56
CA THR A 249 31.74 -0.12 -5.04
C THR A 249 32.47 -1.08 -5.96
N GLY A 250 32.47 -0.78 -7.26
CA GLY A 250 33.17 -1.56 -8.28
C GLY A 250 34.61 -1.07 -8.51
N THR A 251 35.30 -1.69 -9.45
CA THR A 251 36.64 -1.28 -9.90
C THR A 251 36.64 -0.01 -10.78
N GLY A 252 35.44 0.44 -11.20
CA GLY A 252 35.24 1.63 -12.03
C GLY A 252 35.06 2.93 -11.23
N PRO A 253 35.03 4.08 -11.92
CA PRO A 253 34.86 5.39 -11.29
C PRO A 253 33.45 5.61 -10.71
N GLU A 254 32.47 4.87 -11.18
CA GLU A 254 31.09 4.92 -10.67
C GLU A 254 30.72 3.60 -9.99
N PRO A 255 29.95 3.66 -8.89
CA PRO A 255 29.47 2.44 -8.23
C PRO A 255 28.47 1.70 -9.12
N GLU A 256 28.56 0.39 -9.08
CA GLU A 256 27.59 -0.48 -9.73
C GLU A 256 26.25 -0.42 -9.00
N THR A 257 25.16 -0.36 -9.74
CA THR A 257 23.83 -0.27 -9.15
C THR A 257 22.85 -1.24 -9.84
N ALA A 258 21.96 -1.85 -9.06
CA ALA A 258 20.85 -2.66 -9.59
C ALA A 258 19.57 -2.36 -8.82
N SER A 259 18.44 -2.24 -9.52
CA SER A 259 17.15 -2.04 -8.87
C SER A 259 16.72 -3.32 -8.15
N ILE A 260 16.15 -3.17 -6.96
CA ILE A 260 15.54 -4.27 -6.22
C ILE A 260 14.05 -4.32 -6.60
N PRO A 261 13.49 -5.49 -6.95
CA PRO A 261 12.06 -5.64 -7.22
C PRO A 261 11.20 -5.29 -5.99
N ASP A 262 10.02 -4.70 -6.23
CA ASP A 262 9.11 -4.25 -5.15
C ASP A 262 8.53 -5.39 -4.31
N ASP A 263 8.55 -6.62 -4.84
CA ASP A 263 8.03 -7.82 -4.18
C ASP A 263 9.04 -8.53 -3.27
N VAL A 264 10.30 -8.10 -3.28
CA VAL A 264 11.35 -8.67 -2.42
C VAL A 264 11.34 -7.98 -1.06
N ALA A 265 11.41 -8.78 0.01
CA ALA A 265 11.56 -8.25 1.36
C ALA A 265 13.04 -8.03 1.71
N PRO A 266 13.36 -7.07 2.61
CA PRO A 266 14.74 -6.85 3.03
C PRO A 266 15.45 -8.11 3.56
N ALA A 267 14.74 -8.95 4.31
CA ALA A 267 15.27 -10.19 4.87
C ALA A 267 15.50 -11.32 3.84
N ASP A 268 14.95 -11.18 2.64
CA ASP A 268 15.05 -12.19 1.59
C ASP A 268 16.25 -11.94 0.66
N ILE A 269 16.99 -10.84 0.87
CA ILE A 269 18.18 -10.51 0.07
C ILE A 269 19.39 -11.25 0.63
N THR A 270 19.92 -12.15 -0.18
CA THR A 270 21.21 -12.81 0.05
C THR A 270 22.29 -12.16 -0.82
N ASN A 271 23.57 -12.37 -0.46
CA ASN A 271 24.69 -11.88 -1.28
C ASN A 271 24.66 -12.46 -2.71
N GLU A 272 24.28 -13.72 -2.85
CA GLU A 272 24.12 -14.40 -4.15
C GLU A 272 23.05 -13.73 -5.03
N LEU A 273 21.91 -13.38 -4.43
CA LEU A 273 20.82 -12.71 -5.14
C LEU A 273 21.23 -11.29 -5.54
N ALA A 274 21.92 -10.58 -4.67
CA ALA A 274 22.45 -9.24 -4.93
C ALA A 274 23.46 -9.25 -6.10
N GLU A 275 24.42 -10.17 -6.07
CA GLU A 275 25.39 -10.34 -7.16
C GLU A 275 24.72 -10.70 -8.48
N LYS A 276 23.73 -11.60 -8.45
CA LYS A 276 22.96 -11.95 -9.64
C LYS A 276 22.29 -10.72 -10.29
N TRP A 277 21.70 -9.84 -9.49
CA TRP A 277 21.07 -8.62 -10.03
C TRP A 277 22.09 -7.62 -10.57
N LEU A 278 23.24 -7.47 -9.90
CA LEU A 278 24.33 -6.64 -10.39
C LEU A 278 24.89 -7.18 -11.70
N GLU A 279 25.08 -8.51 -11.81
CA GLU A 279 25.56 -9.15 -13.02
C GLU A 279 24.57 -9.00 -14.19
N LEU A 280 23.28 -9.23 -13.96
CA LEU A 280 22.24 -8.99 -14.96
C LEU A 280 22.25 -7.52 -15.44
N LYS A 281 22.56 -6.60 -14.56
CA LYS A 281 22.68 -5.17 -14.93
C LYS A 281 23.95 -4.88 -15.72
N ARG A 282 25.10 -5.54 -15.42
CA ARG A 282 26.35 -5.43 -16.19
C ARG A 282 26.18 -5.99 -17.62
N GLN A 283 25.52 -7.12 -17.75
CA GLN A 283 25.24 -7.73 -19.06
C GLN A 283 24.32 -6.87 -19.92
N GLY A 284 23.63 -5.90 -19.29
CA GLY A 284 22.68 -5.05 -19.98
C GLY A 284 21.43 -5.77 -20.43
N PRO A 285 20.57 -5.11 -21.20
CA PRO A 285 19.36 -5.71 -21.73
C PRO A 285 19.73 -6.85 -22.71
N GLN A 286 19.30 -8.07 -22.37
CA GLN A 286 19.47 -9.20 -23.28
C GLN A 286 18.37 -9.19 -24.35
N SER A 287 18.78 -9.37 -25.60
CA SER A 287 17.83 -9.52 -26.71
C SER A 287 17.17 -10.89 -26.65
N ILE A 288 15.83 -10.89 -26.68
CA ILE A 288 15.01 -12.13 -26.76
C ILE A 288 14.77 -12.59 -28.21
N GLY A 289 15.25 -11.84 -29.19
CA GLY A 289 15.14 -12.14 -30.62
C GLY A 289 15.24 -10.87 -31.48
N SER A 290 15.15 -11.01 -32.79
CA SER A 290 15.14 -9.90 -33.74
C SER A 290 13.77 -9.71 -34.37
N HIS A 291 13.28 -8.47 -34.45
CA HIS A 291 12.01 -8.16 -35.09
C HIS A 291 12.08 -8.46 -36.60
N PRO A 292 11.18 -9.28 -37.16
CA PRO A 292 11.30 -9.76 -38.53
C PRO A 292 11.21 -8.66 -39.59
N GLU A 293 10.46 -7.60 -39.36
CA GLU A 293 10.29 -6.50 -40.32
C GLU A 293 11.41 -5.46 -40.26
N HIS A 294 12.00 -5.25 -39.08
CA HIS A 294 12.95 -4.17 -38.87
C HIS A 294 14.40 -4.67 -38.68
N GLY A 295 14.59 -5.99 -38.48
CA GLY A 295 15.90 -6.57 -38.17
C GLY A 295 16.50 -6.11 -36.83
N LEU A 296 15.75 -5.30 -36.05
CA LEU A 296 16.21 -4.74 -34.80
C LEU A 296 16.05 -5.73 -33.64
N PRO A 297 16.98 -5.75 -32.68
CA PRO A 297 16.85 -6.59 -31.50
C PRO A 297 15.64 -6.19 -30.65
N VAL A 298 14.97 -7.17 -30.10
CA VAL A 298 13.85 -7.01 -29.17
C VAL A 298 14.31 -7.34 -27.77
N TYR A 299 14.06 -6.42 -26.83
CA TYR A 299 14.46 -6.53 -25.45
C TYR A 299 13.25 -6.67 -24.53
N LEU A 300 13.36 -7.53 -23.53
CA LEU A 300 12.44 -7.59 -22.40
C LEU A 300 13.05 -6.78 -21.25
N LEU A 301 12.36 -5.74 -20.83
CA LEU A 301 12.84 -4.80 -19.82
C LEU A 301 11.79 -4.64 -18.71
N SER A 302 12.25 -4.32 -17.51
CA SER A 302 11.38 -3.95 -16.40
C SER A 302 11.41 -2.45 -16.18
N GLY A 303 10.25 -1.83 -16.00
CA GLY A 303 10.10 -0.40 -15.76
C GLY A 303 9.12 -0.10 -14.62
N ARG A 304 8.99 1.20 -14.29
CA ARG A 304 8.10 1.68 -13.22
C ARG A 304 6.65 1.16 -13.32
N PHE A 305 6.19 0.87 -14.50
CA PHE A 305 4.81 0.42 -14.75
C PHE A 305 4.70 -1.09 -15.01
N GLY A 306 5.76 -1.83 -14.71
CA GLY A 306 5.88 -3.25 -14.95
C GLY A 306 6.75 -3.61 -16.15
N PRO A 307 6.77 -4.89 -16.55
CA PRO A 307 7.58 -5.36 -17.66
C PRO A 307 7.08 -4.79 -19.00
N TYR A 308 8.01 -4.52 -19.91
CA TYR A 308 7.72 -4.02 -21.25
C TYR A 308 8.73 -4.52 -22.29
N LEU A 309 8.31 -4.55 -23.52
CA LEU A 309 9.12 -4.87 -24.69
C LEU A 309 9.66 -3.59 -25.31
N GLN A 310 10.91 -3.63 -25.79
CA GLN A 310 11.55 -2.53 -26.51
C GLN A 310 12.17 -3.08 -27.81
N VAL A 311 11.94 -2.40 -28.92
CA VAL A 311 12.53 -2.74 -30.23
C VAL A 311 13.65 -1.76 -30.51
N GLY A 312 14.88 -2.27 -30.67
CA GLY A 312 16.09 -1.49 -30.88
C GLY A 312 16.68 -0.89 -29.60
N GLU A 313 17.88 -0.39 -29.70
CA GLU A 313 18.62 0.24 -28.62
C GLU A 313 18.27 1.71 -28.45
N ILE A 314 18.57 2.26 -27.27
CA ILE A 314 18.43 3.69 -27.01
C ILE A 314 19.67 4.36 -27.60
N SER A 315 19.49 5.18 -28.62
CA SER A 315 20.58 6.00 -29.14
C SER A 315 21.05 7.03 -28.12
N GLN A 316 22.35 7.29 -28.05
CA GLN A 316 22.91 8.40 -27.29
C GLN A 316 22.61 9.76 -27.92
N ASP A 317 22.22 9.78 -29.19
CA ASP A 317 21.81 10.99 -29.90
C ASP A 317 20.42 11.44 -29.46
N PRO A 318 20.27 12.65 -28.87
CA PRO A 318 18.97 13.18 -28.45
C PRO A 318 17.95 13.37 -29.56
N GLU A 319 18.39 13.49 -30.82
CA GLU A 319 17.53 13.67 -32.00
C GLU A 319 17.12 12.34 -32.64
N ALA A 320 17.74 11.24 -32.28
CA ALA A 320 17.38 9.91 -32.78
C ALA A 320 15.95 9.51 -32.37
N PRO A 321 15.21 8.80 -33.25
CA PRO A 321 13.87 8.33 -32.93
C PRO A 321 13.93 7.37 -31.73
N LYS A 322 13.05 7.63 -30.75
CA LYS A 322 12.96 6.78 -29.55
C LYS A 322 12.50 5.38 -29.94
N PRO A 323 13.11 4.34 -29.35
CA PRO A 323 12.72 2.96 -29.63
C PRO A 323 11.23 2.71 -29.29
N LYS A 324 10.57 1.88 -30.10
CA LYS A 324 9.18 1.47 -29.85
C LYS A 324 9.13 0.66 -28.55
N ARG A 325 8.22 1.02 -27.65
CA ARG A 325 8.01 0.34 -26.37
C ARG A 325 6.56 -0.12 -26.25
N GLN A 326 6.36 -1.34 -25.75
CA GLN A 326 5.06 -1.94 -25.56
C GLN A 326 4.99 -2.58 -24.18
N SER A 327 4.06 -2.15 -23.33
CA SER A 327 3.83 -2.77 -22.01
C SER A 327 3.25 -4.17 -22.16
N ILE A 328 3.67 -5.08 -21.27
CA ILE A 328 3.14 -6.43 -21.19
C ILE A 328 1.94 -6.40 -20.22
N PRO A 329 0.77 -6.96 -20.60
CA PRO A 329 -0.38 -7.06 -19.72
C PRO A 329 -0.11 -7.95 -18.52
N LYS A 330 -0.75 -7.67 -17.36
CA LYS A 330 -0.56 -8.43 -16.11
C LYS A 330 -0.99 -9.89 -16.16
N ASN A 331 -1.81 -10.26 -17.14
CA ASN A 331 -2.26 -11.64 -17.36
C ASN A 331 -1.29 -12.49 -18.20
N ILE A 332 -0.18 -11.92 -18.67
CA ILE A 332 0.86 -12.61 -19.42
C ILE A 332 2.13 -12.63 -18.55
N ASP A 333 2.62 -13.83 -18.25
CA ASP A 333 3.89 -13.99 -17.55
C ASP A 333 5.05 -13.80 -18.53
N PRO A 334 5.92 -12.81 -18.29
CA PRO A 334 7.06 -12.55 -19.17
C PRO A 334 8.04 -13.73 -19.29
N SER A 335 8.15 -14.59 -18.28
CA SER A 335 9.09 -15.73 -18.24
C SER A 335 8.65 -16.90 -19.12
N THR A 336 7.35 -17.04 -19.36
CA THR A 336 6.78 -18.13 -20.18
C THR A 336 6.37 -17.67 -21.59
N MET A 337 6.59 -16.39 -21.91
CA MET A 337 6.14 -15.77 -23.14
C MET A 337 6.94 -16.26 -24.35
N THR A 338 6.25 -16.80 -25.37
CA THR A 338 6.86 -17.19 -26.63
C THR A 338 7.19 -15.97 -27.50
N PHE A 339 8.22 -16.09 -28.37
CA PHE A 339 8.58 -15.00 -29.28
C PHE A 339 7.45 -14.60 -30.24
N GLU A 340 6.57 -15.53 -30.60
CA GLU A 340 5.35 -15.23 -31.36
C GLU A 340 4.41 -14.29 -30.60
N THR A 341 4.22 -14.53 -29.32
CA THR A 341 3.43 -13.63 -28.44
C THR A 341 4.07 -12.24 -28.32
N VAL A 342 5.40 -12.18 -28.26
CA VAL A 342 6.17 -10.92 -28.28
C VAL A 342 5.88 -10.12 -29.55
N LEU A 343 5.91 -10.75 -30.72
CA LEU A 343 5.62 -10.09 -31.99
C LEU A 343 4.16 -9.61 -32.06
N LYS A 344 3.20 -10.42 -31.58
CA LYS A 344 1.80 -10.02 -31.47
C LYS A 344 1.60 -8.81 -30.53
N LEU A 345 2.33 -8.74 -29.43
CA LEU A 345 2.28 -7.57 -28.56
C LEU A 345 2.90 -6.33 -29.21
N LEU A 346 3.99 -6.50 -29.94
CA LEU A 346 4.67 -5.41 -30.66
C LEU A 346 3.87 -4.90 -31.86
N SER A 347 2.96 -5.69 -32.43
CA SER A 347 2.06 -5.26 -33.50
C SER A 347 0.91 -4.37 -33.03
N LEU A 348 0.76 -4.15 -31.71
CA LEU A 348 -0.24 -3.24 -31.18
C LEU A 348 0.12 -1.76 -31.46
N PRO A 349 -0.86 -0.89 -31.75
CA PRO A 349 -2.31 -1.14 -31.82
C PRO A 349 -2.72 -1.97 -33.05
N ARG A 350 -3.55 -3.01 -32.84
CA ARG A 350 -4.06 -3.89 -33.89
C ARG A 350 -5.39 -3.35 -34.41
N GLU A 351 -5.53 -3.23 -35.72
CA GLU A 351 -6.79 -2.91 -36.37
C GLU A 351 -7.67 -4.15 -36.48
N LEU A 352 -8.87 -4.09 -35.92
CA LEU A 352 -9.83 -5.20 -35.90
C LEU A 352 -10.74 -5.21 -37.12
N GLY A 353 -10.88 -4.05 -37.79
CA GLY A 353 -11.73 -3.83 -38.92
C GLY A 353 -12.53 -2.52 -38.79
N LEU A 354 -13.46 -2.32 -39.69
CA LEU A 354 -14.32 -1.13 -39.74
C LEU A 354 -15.61 -1.37 -38.92
N HIS A 355 -16.01 -0.35 -38.14
CA HIS A 355 -17.26 -0.41 -37.38
C HIS A 355 -18.47 -0.44 -38.33
N PRO A 356 -19.43 -1.36 -38.13
CA PRO A 356 -20.54 -1.54 -39.09
C PRO A 356 -21.45 -0.33 -39.25
N ASP A 357 -21.55 0.54 -38.25
CA ASP A 357 -22.49 1.64 -38.24
C ASP A 357 -21.94 2.92 -38.90
N ASP A 358 -20.61 3.17 -38.84
CA ASP A 358 -20.00 4.43 -39.30
C ASP A 358 -18.74 4.25 -40.17
N GLY A 359 -18.32 3.01 -40.42
CA GLY A 359 -17.17 2.69 -41.28
C GLY A 359 -15.80 3.16 -40.75
N LYS A 360 -15.72 3.56 -39.49
CA LYS A 360 -14.43 3.96 -38.89
C LYS A 360 -13.66 2.78 -38.28
N PRO A 361 -12.32 2.85 -38.27
CA PRO A 361 -11.51 1.75 -37.76
C PRO A 361 -11.70 1.52 -36.25
N VAL A 362 -11.79 0.26 -35.88
CA VAL A 362 -11.77 -0.22 -34.48
C VAL A 362 -10.41 -0.79 -34.18
N LEU A 363 -9.77 -0.28 -33.14
CA LEU A 363 -8.40 -0.65 -32.73
C LEU A 363 -8.40 -1.33 -31.38
N ALA A 364 -7.60 -2.38 -31.22
CA ALA A 364 -7.28 -2.96 -29.93
C ALA A 364 -5.86 -2.56 -29.50
N SER A 365 -5.68 -2.15 -28.26
CA SER A 365 -4.38 -1.71 -27.74
C SER A 365 -4.29 -1.85 -26.21
N ILE A 366 -3.10 -1.57 -25.67
CA ILE A 366 -2.82 -1.55 -24.24
C ILE A 366 -2.47 -0.13 -23.83
N GLY A 367 -3.13 0.36 -22.78
CA GLY A 367 -2.90 1.69 -22.21
C GLY A 367 -2.49 1.64 -20.74
N PRO A 368 -2.31 2.82 -20.10
CA PRO A 368 -1.93 2.92 -18.69
C PRO A 368 -2.89 2.23 -17.71
N TYR A 369 -4.14 2.04 -18.14
CA TYR A 369 -5.20 1.39 -17.34
C TYR A 369 -5.49 -0.05 -17.76
N GLY A 370 -4.67 -0.62 -18.65
CA GLY A 370 -4.79 -1.98 -19.17
C GLY A 370 -5.29 -2.06 -20.62
N PRO A 371 -5.65 -3.27 -21.09
CA PRO A 371 -6.15 -3.51 -22.45
C PRO A 371 -7.46 -2.77 -22.74
N TYR A 372 -7.59 -2.23 -23.95
CA TYR A 372 -8.77 -1.49 -24.38
C TYR A 372 -9.04 -1.63 -25.89
N VAL A 373 -10.29 -1.43 -26.28
CA VAL A 373 -10.68 -1.16 -27.66
C VAL A 373 -10.95 0.33 -27.83
N LYS A 374 -10.55 0.86 -28.96
CA LYS A 374 -10.75 2.26 -29.36
C LYS A 374 -11.54 2.32 -30.65
N HIS A 375 -12.58 3.15 -30.67
CA HIS A 375 -13.33 3.53 -31.83
C HIS A 375 -13.54 5.06 -31.82
N ASP A 376 -13.01 5.76 -32.80
CA ASP A 376 -12.95 7.23 -32.86
C ASP A 376 -12.41 7.82 -31.52
N LYS A 377 -13.25 8.56 -30.79
CA LYS A 377 -12.94 9.16 -29.47
C LYS A 377 -13.41 8.29 -28.27
N GLN A 378 -13.98 7.12 -28.55
CA GLN A 378 -14.47 6.22 -27.51
C GLN A 378 -13.41 5.17 -27.15
N PHE A 379 -13.26 4.94 -25.86
CA PHE A 379 -12.38 3.91 -25.31
C PHE A 379 -13.20 3.00 -24.41
N ARG A 380 -13.01 1.67 -24.51
CA ARG A 380 -13.61 0.66 -23.65
C ARG A 380 -12.55 -0.31 -23.19
N SER A 381 -12.45 -0.51 -21.88
CA SER A 381 -11.55 -1.53 -21.32
C SER A 381 -12.03 -2.93 -21.71
N ILE A 382 -11.10 -3.77 -22.09
CA ILE A 382 -11.36 -5.19 -22.31
C ILE A 382 -11.46 -5.84 -20.91
N PRO A 383 -12.53 -6.62 -20.61
CA PRO A 383 -12.68 -7.32 -19.35
C PRO A 383 -11.50 -8.27 -19.07
N LYS A 384 -11.30 -8.66 -17.80
CA LYS A 384 -10.22 -9.60 -17.40
C LYS A 384 -10.34 -10.99 -18.06
N THR A 385 -11.54 -11.35 -18.50
CA THR A 385 -11.83 -12.59 -19.24
C THR A 385 -11.51 -12.51 -20.74
N GLY A 386 -11.22 -11.32 -21.26
CA GLY A 386 -10.88 -11.09 -22.66
C GLY A 386 -9.39 -10.82 -22.85
N ASP A 387 -8.87 -11.21 -24.03
CA ASP A 387 -7.48 -10.97 -24.39
C ASP A 387 -7.41 -9.99 -25.57
N VAL A 388 -6.53 -8.99 -25.44
CA VAL A 388 -6.28 -7.96 -26.47
C VAL A 388 -5.72 -8.56 -27.76
N LEU A 389 -5.04 -9.70 -27.67
CA LEU A 389 -4.42 -10.38 -28.81
C LEU A 389 -5.41 -11.21 -29.63
N THR A 390 -6.49 -11.67 -29.02
CA THR A 390 -7.46 -12.58 -29.65
C THR A 390 -8.83 -11.94 -29.89
N ILE A 391 -9.14 -10.78 -29.27
CA ILE A 391 -10.42 -10.11 -29.47
C ILE A 391 -10.72 -9.85 -30.95
N ASP A 392 -11.91 -10.18 -31.38
CA ASP A 392 -12.40 -9.95 -32.74
C ASP A 392 -13.24 -8.65 -32.84
N LEU A 393 -13.60 -8.30 -34.08
CA LEU A 393 -14.39 -7.08 -34.36
C LEU A 393 -15.77 -7.15 -33.71
N ALA A 394 -16.42 -8.33 -33.72
CA ALA A 394 -17.78 -8.48 -33.19
C ALA A 394 -17.82 -8.23 -31.68
N ALA A 395 -16.93 -8.86 -30.92
CA ALA A 395 -16.79 -8.64 -29.49
C ALA A 395 -16.38 -7.19 -29.15
N ALA A 396 -15.52 -6.58 -29.97
CA ALA A 396 -15.11 -5.18 -29.79
C ALA A 396 -16.28 -4.21 -30.00
N VAL A 397 -17.11 -4.41 -31.03
CA VAL A 397 -18.31 -3.61 -31.30
C VAL A 397 -19.33 -3.77 -30.17
N GLU A 398 -19.51 -4.97 -29.64
CA GLU A 398 -20.39 -5.21 -28.49
C GLU A 398 -19.91 -4.46 -27.25
N LEU A 399 -18.59 -4.48 -26.96
CA LEU A 399 -18.01 -3.68 -25.88
C LEU A 399 -18.21 -2.17 -26.08
N ILE A 400 -18.12 -1.68 -27.31
CA ILE A 400 -18.33 -0.27 -27.63
C ILE A 400 -19.79 0.14 -27.44
N LYS A 401 -20.73 -0.73 -27.79
CA LYS A 401 -22.20 -0.51 -27.62
C LYS A 401 -22.64 -0.50 -26.17
N GLN A 402 -21.90 -1.19 -25.28
CA GLN A 402 -22.21 -1.13 -23.85
C GLN A 402 -22.12 0.31 -23.34
N PRO A 403 -23.11 0.80 -22.57
CA PRO A 403 -23.03 2.12 -21.99
C PRO A 403 -21.75 2.20 -21.15
N LYS A 404 -21.04 3.36 -21.20
CA LYS A 404 -19.95 3.59 -20.23
C LYS A 404 -20.51 3.24 -18.86
N GLY A 405 -19.90 2.29 -18.18
CA GLY A 405 -20.28 1.98 -16.82
C GLY A 405 -20.27 3.31 -16.06
N LYS A 406 -21.45 3.87 -15.86
CA LYS A 406 -21.62 4.93 -14.88
C LYS A 406 -21.06 4.30 -13.62
N ARG A 407 -20.04 4.91 -12.99
CA ARG A 407 -19.81 4.68 -11.56
C ARG A 407 -21.21 4.65 -10.99
N ALA A 408 -21.59 3.56 -10.32
CA ALA A 408 -22.89 3.44 -9.70
C ALA A 408 -23.17 4.79 -9.07
N ALA A 409 -24.30 5.42 -9.45
CA ALA A 409 -24.63 6.71 -8.89
C ALA A 409 -24.55 6.52 -7.37
N PRO A 410 -23.86 7.38 -6.63
CA PRO A 410 -23.76 7.19 -5.20
C PRO A 410 -25.17 7.03 -4.66
N THR A 411 -25.43 5.94 -3.95
CA THR A 411 -26.70 5.68 -3.32
C THR A 411 -26.87 6.72 -2.23
N ALA A 412 -28.00 7.43 -2.23
CA ALA A 412 -28.31 8.37 -1.17
C ALA A 412 -28.38 7.61 0.16
N LEU A 413 -27.59 8.02 1.14
CA LEU A 413 -27.59 7.43 2.48
C LEU A 413 -28.83 7.84 3.26
N ARG A 414 -29.31 9.09 3.05
CA ARG A 414 -30.52 9.61 3.67
C ARG A 414 -31.14 10.69 2.78
N ASP A 415 -32.47 10.69 2.71
CA ASP A 415 -33.27 11.76 2.13
C ASP A 415 -33.73 12.69 3.24
N LEU A 416 -33.46 13.99 3.12
CA LEU A 416 -33.83 15.01 4.07
C LEU A 416 -35.15 15.71 3.71
N GLY A 417 -35.66 15.47 2.49
CA GLY A 417 -36.85 16.11 1.97
C GLY A 417 -36.58 17.01 0.77
N LYS A 418 -37.51 17.92 0.50
CA LYS A 418 -37.46 18.83 -0.65
C LYS A 418 -37.03 20.22 -0.25
N HIS A 419 -36.32 20.91 -1.14
CA HIS A 419 -35.95 22.31 -0.96
C HIS A 419 -37.20 23.21 -1.10
N PRO A 420 -37.43 24.17 -0.19
CA PRO A 420 -38.67 24.95 -0.15
C PRO A 420 -38.89 25.90 -1.35
N GLU A 421 -37.84 26.23 -2.11
CA GLU A 421 -37.93 27.14 -3.26
C GLU A 421 -38.11 26.46 -4.61
N ASP A 422 -37.54 25.25 -4.83
CA ASP A 422 -37.52 24.60 -6.14
C ASP A 422 -38.01 23.14 -6.15
N ASP A 423 -38.53 22.64 -5.02
CA ASP A 423 -39.04 21.28 -4.84
C ASP A 423 -38.04 20.14 -5.16
N ALA A 424 -36.75 20.48 -5.37
CA ALA A 424 -35.71 19.51 -5.65
C ALA A 424 -35.30 18.74 -4.40
N PRO A 425 -34.98 17.42 -4.51
CA PRO A 425 -34.64 16.60 -3.36
C PRO A 425 -33.28 17.01 -2.77
N ILE A 426 -33.22 17.08 -1.44
CA ILE A 426 -32.00 17.27 -0.64
C ILE A 426 -31.63 15.93 -0.03
N GLN A 427 -30.47 15.42 -0.43
CA GLN A 427 -30.04 14.05 -0.05
C GLN A 427 -28.60 14.05 0.45
N ILE A 428 -28.31 13.17 1.41
CA ILE A 428 -26.97 12.92 1.94
C ILE A 428 -26.34 11.75 1.20
N PHE A 429 -25.09 11.94 0.79
CA PHE A 429 -24.27 10.94 0.11
C PHE A 429 -22.94 10.75 0.81
N GLU A 430 -22.34 9.60 0.67
CA GLU A 430 -20.95 9.37 1.08
C GLU A 430 -19.98 9.81 -0.03
N GLY A 431 -19.00 10.63 0.33
CA GLY A 431 -17.98 11.13 -0.57
C GLY A 431 -16.57 10.75 -0.15
N ARG A 432 -15.61 10.88 -1.07
CA ARG A 432 -14.18 10.60 -0.81
C ARG A 432 -13.60 11.39 0.37
N TYR A 433 -14.20 12.52 0.70
CA TYR A 433 -13.76 13.42 1.76
C TYR A 433 -14.72 13.46 2.95
N GLY A 434 -15.61 12.47 3.05
CA GLY A 434 -16.66 12.37 4.06
C GLY A 434 -18.06 12.62 3.51
N PRO A 435 -19.12 12.48 4.35
CA PRO A 435 -20.49 12.66 3.92
C PRO A 435 -20.77 14.11 3.49
N TYR A 436 -21.65 14.27 2.51
CA TYR A 436 -22.05 15.58 1.98
C TYR A 436 -23.53 15.61 1.62
N VAL A 437 -24.13 16.79 1.75
CA VAL A 437 -25.48 17.10 1.29
C VAL A 437 -25.41 17.52 -0.18
N LYS A 438 -26.32 17.02 -0.99
CA LYS A 438 -26.47 17.38 -2.40
C LYS A 438 -27.86 17.96 -2.64
N HIS A 439 -27.88 19.11 -3.32
CA HIS A 439 -29.05 19.75 -3.89
C HIS A 439 -28.73 20.22 -5.32
N GLY A 440 -29.34 19.63 -6.31
CA GLY A 440 -29.01 19.91 -7.71
C GLY A 440 -27.53 19.69 -8.05
N GLU A 441 -26.84 20.78 -8.42
CA GLU A 441 -25.38 20.80 -8.68
C GLU A 441 -24.55 21.31 -7.48
N VAL A 442 -25.19 21.65 -6.38
CA VAL A 442 -24.50 22.14 -5.17
C VAL A 442 -24.19 20.97 -4.24
N PHE A 443 -22.93 20.91 -3.77
CA PHE A 443 -22.44 19.88 -2.86
C PHE A 443 -21.86 20.57 -1.63
N ALA A 444 -22.45 20.35 -0.47
CA ALA A 444 -22.00 20.89 0.82
C ALA A 444 -21.53 19.73 1.72
N SER A 445 -20.26 19.77 2.17
CA SER A 445 -19.73 18.75 3.10
C SER A 445 -20.36 18.92 4.48
N LEU A 446 -20.66 17.81 5.15
CA LEU A 446 -21.10 17.85 6.53
C LEU A 446 -19.96 18.34 7.44
N PRO A 447 -20.25 19.17 8.46
CA PRO A 447 -19.30 19.46 9.53
C PRO A 447 -18.91 18.18 10.29
N LYS A 448 -17.68 18.16 10.84
CA LYS A 448 -17.13 16.96 11.50
C LYS A 448 -17.82 16.61 12.81
N ASP A 449 -18.55 17.53 13.38
CA ASP A 449 -19.33 17.40 14.62
C ASP A 449 -20.75 16.90 14.40
N ARG A 450 -21.15 16.61 13.15
CA ARG A 450 -22.48 16.11 12.77
C ARG A 450 -22.41 14.72 12.17
N THR A 451 -23.32 13.86 12.63
CA THR A 451 -23.53 12.53 12.06
C THR A 451 -24.67 12.56 11.03
N ILE A 452 -24.65 11.63 10.08
CA ILE A 452 -25.67 11.51 9.03
C ILE A 452 -27.09 11.45 9.61
N GLU A 453 -27.23 10.86 10.79
CA GLU A 453 -28.52 10.68 11.48
C GLU A 453 -29.01 11.94 12.20
N SER A 454 -28.10 12.82 12.62
CA SER A 454 -28.42 14.02 13.38
C SER A 454 -28.80 15.24 12.52
N VAL A 455 -28.51 15.20 11.21
CA VAL A 455 -28.74 16.33 10.30
C VAL A 455 -30.22 16.57 10.06
N GLN A 456 -30.69 17.79 10.27
CA GLN A 456 -32.05 18.24 9.95
C GLN A 456 -32.08 19.02 8.62
N LEU A 457 -33.25 19.13 8.02
CA LEU A 457 -33.44 19.81 6.74
C LEU A 457 -32.98 21.28 6.81
N ASP A 458 -33.30 21.98 7.89
CA ASP A 458 -32.97 23.42 8.09
C ASP A 458 -31.44 23.63 8.12
N GLU A 459 -30.69 22.76 8.78
CA GLU A 459 -29.23 22.79 8.81
C GLU A 459 -28.64 22.56 7.40
N ALA A 460 -29.18 21.60 6.67
CA ALA A 460 -28.78 21.28 5.30
C ALA A 460 -29.01 22.47 4.35
N LEU A 461 -30.10 23.19 4.50
CA LEU A 461 -30.40 24.40 3.72
C LEU A 461 -29.37 25.50 3.98
N ILE A 462 -28.97 25.71 5.24
CA ILE A 462 -27.93 26.70 5.59
C ILE A 462 -26.60 26.35 4.89
N TRP A 463 -26.15 25.10 4.96
CA TRP A 463 -24.89 24.69 4.33
C TRP A 463 -24.92 24.75 2.81
N ILE A 464 -26.07 24.43 2.19
CA ILE A 464 -26.28 24.57 0.75
C ILE A 464 -26.20 26.05 0.34
N ALA A 465 -26.88 26.96 1.09
CA ALA A 465 -26.87 28.38 0.83
C ALA A 465 -25.45 28.98 1.00
N GLU A 466 -24.74 28.64 2.06
CA GLU A 466 -23.34 29.06 2.26
C GLU A 466 -22.42 28.56 1.13
N ARG A 467 -22.63 27.36 0.66
CA ARG A 467 -21.84 26.79 -0.42
C ARG A 467 -22.15 27.43 -1.77
N ALA A 468 -23.41 27.72 -2.04
CA ALA A 468 -23.86 28.45 -3.23
C ALA A 468 -23.29 29.87 -3.25
N ALA A 469 -23.28 30.58 -2.10
CA ALA A 469 -22.70 31.91 -1.96
C ALA A 469 -21.18 31.96 -2.21
N LYS A 470 -20.44 30.88 -1.90
CA LYS A 470 -18.99 30.75 -2.14
C LYS A 470 -18.62 30.50 -3.61
N GLY A 471 -19.61 30.34 -4.50
CA GLY A 471 -19.41 30.10 -5.93
C GLY A 471 -18.71 28.79 -6.28
N PRO A 472 -18.66 28.37 -7.56
CA PRO A 472 -18.01 27.15 -7.99
C PRO A 472 -16.50 27.24 -7.70
N SER A 473 -15.97 26.29 -6.91
CA SER A 473 -14.54 26.21 -6.66
C SER A 473 -13.81 26.01 -7.99
N LYS A 474 -12.96 26.97 -8.37
CA LYS A 474 -12.09 26.83 -9.54
C LYS A 474 -11.28 25.54 -9.35
N LYS A 475 -11.59 24.50 -10.13
CA LYS A 475 -10.77 23.30 -10.23
C LYS A 475 -9.37 23.76 -10.65
N LYS A 476 -8.41 23.75 -9.73
CA LYS A 476 -7.01 23.75 -10.06
C LYS A 476 -6.74 22.44 -10.81
N GLY A 477 -6.91 22.47 -12.12
CA GLY A 477 -6.45 21.41 -12.99
C GLY A 477 -4.95 21.24 -12.78
N ARG A 478 -4.54 20.06 -12.33
CA ARG A 478 -3.16 19.61 -12.43
C ARG A 478 -2.83 19.51 -13.92
N GLY A 479 -2.42 20.65 -14.52
CA GLY A 479 -1.92 20.72 -15.88
C GLY A 479 -0.63 19.90 -15.97
N ARG A 480 -0.68 18.82 -16.73
CA ARG A 480 0.49 18.17 -17.31
C ARG A 480 1.26 19.26 -18.09
N GLY A 481 2.51 19.51 -17.70
CA GLY A 481 3.42 20.39 -18.42
C GLY A 481 3.59 19.95 -19.87
N GLY A 482 2.93 20.66 -20.77
CA GLY A 482 3.22 20.63 -22.19
C GLY A 482 4.10 21.82 -22.52
N PHE A 483 5.29 21.57 -23.03
CA PHE A 483 6.17 22.58 -23.61
C PHE A 483 5.45 23.27 -24.76
N LYS A 484 5.08 24.54 -24.58
CA LYS A 484 4.65 25.40 -25.69
C LYS A 484 5.88 26.01 -26.35
N LYS A 485 6.12 25.64 -27.61
CA LYS A 485 6.99 26.36 -28.54
C LYS A 485 6.51 27.82 -28.66
N LYS A 486 7.43 28.75 -28.45
CA LYS A 486 7.27 30.17 -28.70
C LYS A 486 7.21 30.40 -30.22
N ALA A 487 6.05 30.79 -30.74
CA ALA A 487 5.95 31.38 -32.07
C ALA A 487 6.02 32.90 -31.93
N ALA A 488 6.78 33.52 -32.80
CA ALA A 488 7.00 34.96 -32.90
C ALA A 488 5.71 35.63 -33.41
N ALA A 489 5.38 36.79 -32.85
CA ALA A 489 4.35 37.68 -33.38
C ALA A 489 4.91 39.09 -33.64
N PRO A 490 4.37 39.80 -34.64
CA PRO A 490 5.00 41.02 -35.22
C PRO A 490 4.66 42.28 -34.40
N LYS A 491 5.51 43.26 -34.63
CA LYS A 491 5.46 44.64 -34.08
C LYS A 491 4.24 45.41 -34.59
N SER A 492 3.59 46.20 -33.72
CA SER A 492 3.00 47.46 -34.10
C SER A 492 3.19 48.49 -32.97
N GLU A 493 3.64 49.65 -33.38
CA GLU A 493 3.92 50.86 -32.60
C GLU A 493 2.63 51.54 -32.12
N THR A 494 2.62 52.20 -30.96
CA THR A 494 2.27 53.62 -30.83
C THR A 494 2.32 54.06 -29.33
N THR A 495 3.25 54.98 -29.08
CA THR A 495 3.27 56.20 -28.25
C THR A 495 2.30 56.39 -27.07
N THR A 496 2.73 56.67 -25.85
CA THR A 496 2.98 57.97 -25.20
C THR A 496 3.28 57.82 -23.70
N ALA A 497 4.37 58.35 -23.31
CA ALA A 497 4.73 59.32 -22.29
C ALA A 497 4.51 59.10 -20.76
N ALA A 498 5.64 59.27 -20.10
CA ALA A 498 5.89 59.87 -18.77
C ALA A 498 5.54 59.07 -17.50
N LEU A 499 6.37 58.84 -16.53
CA LEU A 499 7.34 59.61 -15.74
C LEU A 499 8.14 58.65 -14.81
N LYS A 500 9.45 58.88 -14.73
CA LYS A 500 10.34 58.34 -13.67
C LYS A 500 10.21 59.16 -12.39
N PRO A 501 10.58 58.65 -11.17
CA PRO A 501 11.93 58.87 -10.66
C PRO A 501 12.56 57.72 -9.88
N ALA A 502 13.79 57.58 -10.08
CA ALA A 502 15.00 57.92 -9.33
C ALA A 502 15.65 56.77 -8.50
N LYS A 503 16.83 56.46 -8.91
CA LYS A 503 17.85 55.59 -8.29
C LYS A 503 18.31 56.05 -6.91
N LYS A 504 18.64 55.10 -5.99
CA LYS A 504 19.72 55.30 -5.02
C LYS A 504 20.76 54.21 -5.11
N LYS A 505 22.01 54.69 -5.16
CA LYS A 505 23.27 54.00 -5.44
C LYS A 505 23.75 53.16 -4.27
N ALA A 506 24.42 52.07 -4.62
CA ALA A 506 25.31 51.29 -3.80
C ALA A 506 26.59 52.05 -3.43
N VAL A 507 27.12 51.84 -2.24
CA VAL A 507 28.46 52.20 -1.82
C VAL A 507 29.24 50.96 -1.51
N LYS A 508 30.26 50.73 -2.34
CA LYS A 508 31.39 49.83 -2.08
C LYS A 508 32.25 50.41 -0.96
N LYS A 509 32.74 49.58 -0.04
CA LYS A 509 33.98 49.81 0.69
C LYS A 509 34.89 48.61 0.58
N THR A 510 36.01 48.89 -0.03
CA THR A 510 37.24 48.09 -0.20
C THR A 510 38.19 48.30 0.98
N THR A 511 39.08 47.28 1.12
CA THR A 511 40.44 47.31 1.74
C THR A 511 40.49 47.14 3.26
N ALA A 512 41.47 46.47 3.84
CA ALA A 512 42.84 46.13 3.48
C ALA A 512 43.40 44.99 4.36
N ARG A 513 44.25 44.27 3.75
CA ARG A 513 45.24 43.31 4.25
C ARG A 513 46.19 43.92 5.26
N LYS A 514 46.41 43.25 6.43
CA LYS A 514 47.70 43.38 7.14
C LYS A 514 48.17 42.05 7.69
N LYS A 515 49.36 41.72 7.32
CA LYS A 515 50.23 40.62 7.76
C LYS A 515 50.89 40.97 9.11
N LYS A 516 51.34 39.90 9.76
CA LYS A 516 52.45 39.64 10.70
C LYS A 516 51.97 39.25 12.09
N ALA A 517 52.33 38.11 12.44
CA ALA A 517 53.52 37.54 13.10
C ALA A 517 53.47 37.78 14.61
N ASP A 518 53.31 36.76 15.31
CA ASP A 518 54.25 35.90 16.04
C ASP A 518 53.54 34.62 16.42
#